data_c7622719f2ed19e43ebbe7853f4cf098
#
_entry.id   c7622719f2ed19e43ebbe7853f4cf098
#
_cell.length_a   1.000
_cell.length_b   1.000
_cell.length_c   1.000
_cell.angle_alpha   90.00
_cell.angle_beta   90.00
_cell.angle_gamma   90.00
#
_symmetry.space_group_name_H-M   'P 1'
#
loop_
_entity.id
_entity.type
_entity.pdbx_description
1 polymer ?
#
loop_
_entity_poly.entity_id
_entity_poly.type
_entity_poly.pdbx_seq_one_letter_code
_entity_poly.pdbx_strand_id
1 'polypeptide(L)'
;MIRLSRNKRYKLFEIVRLRDRDLWDVYERILGVPYPAGRTHVHHVIPVASGGEDIAENLLSLDPETHFYVFHTGFGSIDKEWQQIAKAYLESEEVKAWHEERKASLTALYQTAEITRIKKIRKNCLPEKKPGFKY
;
A
#
# COMPACT_ATOMS: atom_id res chain seq x y z
N MET A 1 -4.74 -12.78 -0.98
CA MET A 1 -4.14 -11.50 -1.42
C MET A 1 -5.14 -10.37 -1.25
N ILE A 2 -4.72 -9.29 -0.62
CA ILE A 2 -5.59 -8.15 -0.36
C ILE A 2 -5.50 -7.13 -1.48
N ARG A 3 -6.64 -6.89 -2.13
CA ARG A 3 -6.85 -5.83 -3.12
C ARG A 3 -8.06 -5.03 -2.69
N LEU A 4 -7.84 -3.76 -2.41
CA LEU A 4 -8.92 -2.88 -1.96
C LEU A 4 -9.63 -2.23 -3.15
N SER A 5 -10.92 -1.91 -2.95
CA SER A 5 -11.61 -1.03 -3.87
C SER A 5 -10.92 0.35 -3.89
N ARG A 6 -11.19 1.14 -4.93
CA ARG A 6 -10.58 2.47 -5.07
C ARG A 6 -10.78 3.34 -3.83
N ASN A 7 -11.99 3.40 -3.30
CA ASN A 7 -12.29 4.23 -2.13
C ASN A 7 -11.58 3.74 -0.87
N LYS A 8 -11.54 2.44 -0.65
CA LYS A 8 -10.85 1.85 0.50
C LYS A 8 -9.34 2.02 0.37
N ARG A 9 -8.80 1.89 -0.83
CA ARG A 9 -7.38 2.11 -1.09
C ARG A 9 -6.98 3.54 -0.79
N TYR A 10 -7.80 4.53 -1.15
CA TYR A 10 -7.54 5.92 -0.81
C TYR A 10 -7.53 6.16 0.70
N LYS A 11 -8.41 5.51 1.44
CA LYS A 11 -8.41 5.57 2.91
C LYS A 11 -7.12 4.99 3.47
N LEU A 12 -6.68 3.86 2.95
CA LEU A 12 -5.41 3.24 3.35
C LEU A 12 -4.23 4.16 3.04
N PHE A 13 -4.22 4.80 1.88
CA PHE A 13 -3.17 5.74 1.49
C PHE A 13 -3.09 6.92 2.44
N GLU A 14 -4.22 7.43 2.90
CA GLU A 14 -4.24 8.51 3.90
C GLU A 14 -3.64 8.07 5.23
N ILE A 15 -3.92 6.84 5.65
CA ILE A 15 -3.33 6.26 6.86
C ILE A 15 -1.81 6.13 6.70
N VAL A 16 -1.35 5.68 5.54
CA VAL A 16 0.08 5.55 5.23
C VAL A 16 0.78 6.92 5.25
N ARG A 17 0.16 7.93 4.65
CA ARG A 17 0.71 9.29 4.67
C ARG A 17 0.81 9.83 6.10
N LEU A 18 -0.21 9.59 6.91
CA LEU A 18 -0.19 10.00 8.32
C LEU A 18 0.93 9.30 9.08
N ARG A 19 1.11 8.00 8.87
CA ARG A 19 2.19 7.23 9.50
C ARG A 19 3.56 7.82 9.17
N ASP A 20 3.83 8.04 7.90
CA ASP A 20 5.15 8.48 7.46
C ASP A 20 5.43 9.92 7.89
N ARG A 21 4.39 10.74 8.01
CA ARG A 21 4.50 12.09 8.58
C ARG A 21 4.77 12.03 10.08
N ASP A 22 4.04 11.19 10.81
CA ASP A 22 4.23 11.05 12.26
C ASP A 22 5.61 10.50 12.61
N LEU A 23 6.14 9.61 11.77
CA LEU A 23 7.43 8.96 11.95
C LEU A 23 8.52 9.56 11.04
N TRP A 24 8.43 10.87 10.76
CA TRP A 24 9.33 11.51 9.80
C TRP A 24 10.81 11.34 10.16
N ASP A 25 11.15 11.35 11.44
CA ASP A 25 12.53 11.18 11.94
C ASP A 25 13.05 9.76 11.65
N VAL A 26 12.24 8.75 11.86
CA VAL A 26 12.55 7.35 11.52
C VAL A 26 12.66 7.19 10.01
N TYR A 27 11.72 7.79 9.29
CA TYR A 27 11.69 7.80 7.83
C TYR A 27 13.01 8.36 7.26
N GLU A 28 13.41 9.55 7.71
CA GLU A 28 14.65 10.18 7.24
C GLU A 28 15.89 9.38 7.63
N ARG A 29 15.91 8.85 8.85
CA ARG A 29 17.04 8.06 9.34
C ARG A 29 17.28 6.80 8.52
N ILE A 30 16.23 6.07 8.19
CA ILE A 30 16.36 4.78 7.51
C ILE A 30 16.43 4.97 5.99
N LEU A 31 15.58 5.81 5.41
CA LEU A 31 15.54 6.01 3.97
C LEU A 31 16.65 6.90 3.45
N GLY A 32 17.24 7.74 4.32
CA GLY A 32 18.32 8.63 3.92
C GLY A 32 17.90 9.81 3.05
N VAL A 33 16.59 10.07 2.96
CA VAL A 33 16.03 11.22 2.25
C VAL A 33 15.09 11.97 3.19
N PRO A 34 14.99 13.30 3.06
CA PRO A 34 14.08 14.07 3.91
C PRO A 34 12.62 13.72 3.63
N TYR A 35 11.79 13.78 4.67
CA TYR A 35 10.35 13.61 4.48
C TYR A 35 9.82 14.76 3.62
N PRO A 36 9.00 14.45 2.59
CA PRO A 36 8.53 15.47 1.66
C PRO A 36 7.67 16.56 2.32
N ALA A 37 7.96 17.81 2.01
CA ALA A 37 7.19 18.94 2.51
C ALA A 37 5.86 19.15 1.78
N GLY A 38 5.73 18.61 0.57
CA GLY A 38 4.57 18.75 -0.27
C GLY A 38 3.73 17.49 -0.39
N ARG A 39 2.95 17.41 -1.46
CA ARG A 39 2.12 16.24 -1.74
C ARG A 39 2.97 15.00 -1.97
N THR A 40 2.57 13.88 -1.37
CA THR A 40 3.26 12.60 -1.54
C THR A 40 2.44 11.64 -2.41
N HIS A 41 3.15 10.76 -3.12
CA HIS A 41 2.58 9.57 -3.72
C HIS A 41 2.74 8.40 -2.76
N VAL A 42 1.83 7.44 -2.81
CA VAL A 42 1.97 6.19 -2.06
C VAL A 42 2.44 5.11 -3.03
N HIS A 43 3.56 4.49 -2.69
CA HIS A 43 4.25 3.52 -3.52
C HIS A 43 4.09 2.12 -2.94
N HIS A 44 3.77 1.14 -3.82
CA HIS A 44 3.82 -0.28 -3.46
C HIS A 44 5.27 -0.75 -3.52
N VAL A 45 5.85 -1.09 -2.38
CA VAL A 45 7.25 -1.54 -2.31
C VAL A 45 7.43 -2.83 -3.11
N ILE A 46 6.53 -3.80 -2.93
CA ILE A 46 6.40 -4.92 -3.86
C ILE A 46 5.31 -4.52 -4.86
N PRO A 47 5.65 -4.43 -6.17
CA PRO A 47 4.68 -3.96 -7.15
C PRO A 47 3.45 -4.86 -7.24
N VAL A 48 2.31 -4.28 -7.57
CA VAL A 48 1.07 -5.01 -7.80
C VAL A 48 1.28 -6.13 -8.83
N ALA A 49 2.00 -5.83 -9.91
CA ALA A 49 2.30 -6.81 -10.95
C ALA A 49 3.15 -8.00 -10.45
N SER A 50 3.88 -7.83 -9.35
CA SER A 50 4.70 -8.87 -8.73
C SER A 50 4.04 -9.49 -7.50
N GLY A 51 2.74 -9.29 -7.32
CA GLY A 51 1.98 -9.86 -6.21
C GLY A 51 1.92 -8.98 -4.97
N GLY A 52 2.35 -7.73 -5.05
CA GLY A 52 2.27 -6.80 -3.91
C GLY A 52 0.83 -6.50 -3.50
N GLU A 53 0.55 -6.51 -2.21
CA GLU A 53 -0.79 -6.31 -1.67
C GLU A 53 -1.07 -4.87 -1.27
N ASP A 54 -2.37 -4.54 -1.16
CA ASP A 54 -2.83 -3.26 -0.62
C ASP A 54 -2.88 -3.35 0.91
N ILE A 55 -1.72 -3.36 1.54
CA ILE A 55 -1.57 -3.38 3.00
C ILE A 55 -0.56 -2.32 3.42
N ALA A 56 -0.71 -1.81 4.63
CA ALA A 56 0.16 -0.75 5.14
C ALA A 56 1.64 -1.16 5.16
N GLU A 57 1.93 -2.44 5.39
CA GLU A 57 3.28 -3.01 5.42
C GLU A 57 3.96 -3.04 4.05
N ASN A 58 3.22 -2.80 2.98
CA ASN A 58 3.75 -2.75 1.61
C ASN A 58 3.67 -1.36 0.97
N LEU A 59 3.25 -0.36 1.72
CA LEU A 59 3.00 0.98 1.19
C LEU A 59 3.90 2.01 1.87
N LEU A 60 4.45 2.92 1.06
CA LEU A 60 5.38 3.95 1.51
C LEU A 60 5.06 5.27 0.82
N SER A 61 5.02 6.36 1.60
CA SER A 61 4.87 7.70 1.05
C SER A 61 6.19 8.19 0.47
N LEU A 62 6.16 8.69 -0.76
CA LEU A 62 7.31 9.26 -1.43
C LEU A 62 6.91 10.58 -2.09
N ASP A 63 7.86 11.51 -2.23
CA ASP A 63 7.61 12.64 -3.11
C ASP A 63 7.57 12.14 -4.57
N PRO A 64 6.86 12.85 -5.46
CA PRO A 64 6.67 12.37 -6.83
C PRO A 64 7.99 12.16 -7.59
N GLU A 65 8.98 13.01 -7.34
CA GLU A 65 10.27 12.93 -8.01
C GLU A 65 11.05 11.71 -7.55
N THR A 66 11.16 11.47 -6.25
CA THR A 66 11.83 10.28 -5.70
C THR A 66 11.12 9.01 -6.16
N HIS A 67 9.79 9.01 -6.16
CA HIS A 67 9.01 7.88 -6.64
C HIS A 67 9.35 7.53 -8.09
N PHE A 68 9.38 8.55 -8.95
CA PHE A 68 9.61 8.34 -10.38
C PHE A 68 11.05 7.96 -10.69
N TYR A 69 12.03 8.70 -10.14
CA TYR A 69 13.43 8.53 -10.55
C TYR A 69 14.21 7.48 -9.76
N VAL A 70 13.80 7.19 -8.53
CA VAL A 70 14.54 6.28 -7.66
C VAL A 70 13.92 4.89 -7.65
N PHE A 71 12.60 4.80 -7.48
CA PHE A 71 11.90 3.52 -7.36
C PHE A 71 11.44 2.95 -8.70
N HIS A 72 11.20 3.79 -9.69
CA HIS A 72 10.87 3.37 -11.05
C HIS A 72 11.94 3.88 -11.99
N THR A 73 12.96 3.06 -12.22
CA THR A 73 14.02 3.41 -13.18
C THR A 73 13.46 3.42 -14.60
N GLY A 74 14.22 4.04 -15.53
CA GLY A 74 13.77 4.29 -16.90
C GLY A 74 13.28 3.09 -17.69
N PHE A 75 13.50 1.88 -17.23
CA PHE A 75 13.03 0.66 -17.90
C PHE A 75 11.87 -0.01 -17.14
N GLY A 76 11.23 0.70 -16.20
CA GLY A 76 10.14 0.15 -15.41
C GLY A 76 10.57 -0.82 -14.32
N SER A 77 11.86 -1.05 -14.17
CA SER A 77 12.40 -1.89 -13.10
C SER A 77 12.48 -1.11 -11.79
N ILE A 78 12.21 -1.79 -10.69
CA ILE A 78 12.40 -1.22 -9.37
C ILE A 78 13.84 -1.46 -8.92
N ASP A 79 14.49 -0.43 -8.42
CA ASP A 79 15.81 -0.56 -7.84
C ASP A 79 15.74 -1.43 -6.58
N LYS A 80 16.43 -2.57 -6.63
CA LYS A 80 16.39 -3.56 -5.55
C LYS A 80 16.98 -3.04 -4.24
N GLU A 81 18.00 -2.21 -4.33
CA GLU A 81 18.61 -1.61 -3.15
C GLU A 81 17.62 -0.70 -2.42
N TRP A 82 16.95 0.16 -3.16
CA TRP A 82 15.91 1.03 -2.58
C TRP A 82 14.73 0.25 -2.05
N GLN A 83 14.37 -0.84 -2.69
CA GLN A 83 13.31 -1.74 -2.20
C GLN A 83 13.68 -2.33 -0.84
N GLN A 84 14.94 -2.73 -0.66
CA GLN A 84 15.43 -3.26 0.63
C GLN A 84 15.43 -2.19 1.72
N ILE A 85 15.85 -0.97 1.38
CA ILE A 85 15.83 0.16 2.33
C ILE A 85 14.39 0.47 2.74
N ALA A 86 13.46 0.51 1.80
CA ALA A 86 12.05 0.72 2.09
C ALA A 86 11.48 -0.37 3.00
N LYS A 87 11.84 -1.63 2.76
CA LYS A 87 11.45 -2.74 3.63
C LYS A 87 12.01 -2.60 5.03
N ALA A 88 13.26 -2.17 5.16
CA ALA A 88 13.87 -1.94 6.46
C ALA A 88 13.09 -0.90 7.27
N TYR A 89 12.64 0.16 6.63
CA TYR A 89 11.77 1.14 7.28
C TYR A 89 10.44 0.53 7.72
N LEU A 90 9.77 -0.19 6.80
CA LEU A 90 8.45 -0.78 7.08
C LEU A 90 8.51 -1.88 8.13
N GLU A 91 9.64 -2.54 8.30
CA GLU A 91 9.86 -3.57 9.30
C GLU A 91 10.42 -3.04 10.61
N SER A 92 10.65 -1.73 10.72
CA SER A 92 11.16 -1.11 11.95
C SER A 92 10.16 -1.25 13.11
N GLU A 93 10.68 -1.26 14.33
CA GLU A 93 9.86 -1.37 15.53
C GLU A 93 8.87 -0.21 15.65
N GLU A 94 9.29 0.99 15.25
CA GLU A 94 8.47 2.20 15.31
C GLU A 94 7.27 2.09 14.37
N VAL A 95 7.47 1.59 13.15
CA VAL A 95 6.37 1.38 12.19
C VAL A 95 5.44 0.28 12.68
N LYS A 96 5.99 -0.82 13.19
CA LYS A 96 5.18 -1.91 13.74
C LYS A 96 4.31 -1.43 14.91
N ALA A 97 4.88 -0.63 15.80
CA ALA A 97 4.14 -0.07 16.93
C ALA A 97 3.04 0.87 16.47
N TRP A 98 3.32 1.70 15.47
CA TRP A 98 2.33 2.60 14.88
C TRP A 98 1.16 1.83 14.27
N HIS A 99 1.43 0.74 13.54
CA HIS A 99 0.39 -0.14 12.99
C HIS A 99 -0.41 -0.82 14.08
N GLU A 100 0.23 -1.28 15.15
CA GLU A 100 -0.45 -1.95 16.25
C GLU A 100 -1.45 -1.03 16.94
N GLU A 101 -1.12 0.24 17.13
CA GLU A 101 -2.03 1.23 17.69
C GLU A 101 -3.28 1.44 16.83
N ARG A 102 -3.21 1.17 15.53
CA ARG A 102 -4.29 1.36 14.57
C ARG A 102 -4.81 0.05 13.97
N LYS A 103 -4.52 -1.04 14.63
CA LYS A 103 -4.84 -2.38 14.16
C LYS A 103 -6.32 -2.56 13.82
N ALA A 104 -7.21 -2.04 14.66
CA ALA A 104 -8.65 -2.16 14.44
C ALA A 104 -9.10 -1.49 13.13
N SER A 105 -8.60 -0.28 12.86
CA SER A 105 -8.93 0.46 11.64
C SER A 105 -8.39 -0.22 10.39
N LEU A 106 -7.16 -0.71 10.45
CA LEU A 106 -6.54 -1.43 9.33
C LEU A 106 -7.24 -2.75 9.06
N THR A 107 -7.51 -3.52 10.11
CA THR A 107 -8.22 -4.80 9.99
C THR A 107 -9.60 -4.62 9.37
N ALA A 108 -10.32 -3.57 9.75
CA ALA A 108 -11.64 -3.28 9.18
C ALA A 108 -11.57 -3.04 7.66
N LEU A 109 -10.54 -2.34 7.17
CA LEU A 109 -10.33 -2.15 5.74
C LEU A 109 -10.07 -3.48 5.03
N TYR A 110 -9.20 -4.31 5.60
CA TYR A 110 -8.82 -5.60 5.00
C TYR A 110 -9.97 -6.60 4.97
N GLN A 111 -10.77 -6.65 6.02
CA GLN A 111 -11.95 -7.51 6.09
C GLN A 111 -12.97 -7.14 5.01
N THR A 112 -13.17 -5.85 4.75
CA THR A 112 -14.06 -5.38 3.70
C THR A 112 -13.61 -5.90 2.32
N ALA A 113 -12.30 -5.88 2.05
CA ALA A 113 -11.74 -6.39 0.79
C ALA A 113 -12.00 -7.89 0.66
N GLU A 114 -11.81 -8.65 1.72
CA GLU A 114 -12.03 -10.09 1.73
C GLU A 114 -13.50 -10.46 1.49
N ILE A 115 -14.41 -9.77 2.16
CA ILE A 115 -15.86 -9.98 1.97
C ILE A 115 -16.26 -9.68 0.51
N THR A 116 -15.76 -8.61 -0.06
CA THR A 116 -16.04 -8.24 -1.45
C THR A 116 -15.57 -9.33 -2.41
N ARG A 117 -14.38 -9.90 -2.18
CA ARG A 117 -13.84 -10.98 -3.01
C ARG A 117 -14.71 -12.22 -2.94
N ILE A 118 -15.14 -12.62 -1.76
CA ILE A 118 -16.02 -13.79 -1.56
C ILE A 118 -17.35 -13.59 -2.29
N LYS A 119 -17.98 -12.45 -2.16
CA LYS A 119 -19.22 -12.13 -2.86
C LYS A 119 -19.05 -12.22 -4.39
N LYS A 120 -17.94 -11.74 -4.90
CA LYS A 120 -17.65 -11.79 -6.33
C LYS A 120 -17.48 -13.22 -6.83
N ILE A 121 -16.82 -14.07 -6.08
CA ILE A 121 -16.66 -15.49 -6.40
C ILE A 121 -18.03 -16.19 -6.42
N ARG A 122 -18.87 -15.95 -5.43
CA ARG A 122 -20.21 -16.53 -5.36
C ARG A 122 -21.05 -16.15 -6.57
N LYS A 123 -21.01 -14.90 -7.01
CA LYS A 123 -21.71 -14.46 -8.22
C LYS A 123 -21.25 -15.22 -9.45
N ASN A 124 -19.94 -15.44 -9.57
CA ASN A 124 -19.38 -16.16 -10.70
C ASN A 124 -19.73 -17.65 -10.71
N CYS A 125 -20.04 -18.22 -9.56
CA CYS A 125 -20.44 -19.62 -9.42
C CYS A 125 -21.92 -19.88 -9.56
N LEU A 126 -22.75 -18.84 -9.66
CA LEU A 126 -24.20 -19.00 -9.84
C LEU A 126 -24.51 -19.49 -11.25
N PRO A 127 -25.26 -20.59 -11.41
CA PRO A 127 -25.54 -21.18 -12.71
C PRO A 127 -26.51 -20.36 -13.57
N GLU A 128 -27.13 -19.34 -13.00
CA GLU A 128 -28.23 -18.61 -13.63
C GLU A 128 -27.87 -17.21 -14.09
N LYS A 129 -26.71 -17.05 -14.70
CA LYS A 129 -26.41 -15.78 -15.35
C LYS A 129 -27.29 -15.61 -16.54
N LYS A 130 -28.25 -14.69 -16.47
CA LYS A 130 -29.10 -14.37 -17.61
C LYS A 130 -28.26 -13.74 -18.72
N PRO A 131 -28.51 -14.10 -19.98
CA PRO A 131 -27.84 -13.44 -21.11
C PRO A 131 -27.99 -11.92 -21.01
N GLY A 132 -26.90 -11.20 -21.19
CA GLY A 132 -26.91 -9.73 -21.09
C GLY A 132 -26.82 -9.15 -19.69
N PHE A 133 -26.80 -9.98 -18.66
CA PHE A 133 -26.62 -9.50 -17.27
C PHE A 133 -25.16 -9.13 -17.04
N LYS A 134 -24.93 -7.89 -16.57
CA LYS A 134 -23.59 -7.38 -16.28
C LYS A 134 -23.43 -7.20 -14.78
N TYR A 135 -22.28 -7.59 -14.30
CA TYR A 135 -21.89 -7.43 -12.90
C TYR A 135 -21.02 -6.21 -12.70
#